data_8669a1a0d0f34437e6b86bc35444478b
#
_entry.id   8669a1a0d0f34437e6b86bc35444478b
#
_cell.length_a   1.000
_cell.length_b   1.000
_cell.length_c   1.000
_cell.angle_alpha   90.00
_cell.angle_beta   90.00
_cell.angle_gamma   90.00
#
_symmetry.space_group_name_H-M   'P 1'
#
loop_
_entity.id
_entity.type
_entity.pdbx_description
1 polymer ?
#
loop_
_entity_poly.entity_id
_entity_poly.type
_entity_poly.pdbx_seq_one_letter_code
_entity_poly.pdbx_strand_id
1 'polypeptide(L)'
;MSVVIVGGNECMERRYKELCESYDCKAKVYIKVTGSMKGIGSPDLLVLFIGTMSHKMLHSVLCCTKDRVKRVARCPQSSVSALKQVLE
;
A
#
# COMPACT_ATOMS: atom_id res chain seq x y z
N MET A 1 -0.04 8.98 -11.28
CA MET A 1 0.58 8.77 -9.95
C MET A 1 0.66 7.30 -9.65
N SER A 2 1.77 6.86 -9.09
CA SER A 2 1.97 5.45 -8.73
C SER A 2 1.67 5.24 -7.25
N VAL A 3 0.85 4.25 -6.95
CA VAL A 3 0.47 3.90 -5.58
C VAL A 3 0.82 2.45 -5.31
N VAL A 4 1.48 2.19 -4.20
CA VAL A 4 1.74 0.83 -3.73
C VAL A 4 0.98 0.64 -2.43
N ILE A 5 0.19 -0.42 -2.37
CA ILE A 5 -0.60 -0.76 -1.19
C ILE A 5 -0.04 -2.05 -0.59
N VAL A 6 0.31 -2.00 0.68
CA VAL A 6 0.86 -3.15 1.40
C VAL A 6 -0.10 -3.55 2.52
N GLY A 7 -0.39 -4.82 2.61
CA GLY A 7 -1.36 -5.36 3.56
C GLY A 7 -2.76 -5.32 2.98
N GLY A 8 -3.75 -5.36 3.85
CA GLY A 8 -5.14 -5.37 3.44
C GLY A 8 -5.71 -6.77 3.32
N ASN A 9 -6.90 -6.86 2.76
CA ASN A 9 -7.63 -8.10 2.62
C ASN A 9 -7.55 -8.60 1.18
N GLU A 10 -7.20 -9.86 1.00
CA GLU A 10 -7.11 -10.52 -0.30
C GLU A 10 -8.40 -10.36 -1.13
N CYS A 11 -9.55 -10.45 -0.48
CA CYS A 11 -10.83 -10.30 -1.13
C CYS A 11 -11.10 -8.88 -1.63
N MET A 12 -10.35 -7.91 -1.12
CA MET A 12 -10.52 -6.51 -1.47
C MET A 12 -9.49 -5.99 -2.47
N GLU A 13 -8.54 -6.82 -2.87
CA GLU A 13 -7.46 -6.41 -3.76
C GLU A 13 -7.96 -5.73 -5.04
N ARG A 14 -8.94 -6.35 -5.69
CA ARG A 14 -9.53 -5.81 -6.91
C ARG A 14 -10.18 -4.45 -6.68
N ARG A 15 -10.88 -4.30 -5.56
CA ARG A 15 -11.54 -3.04 -5.21
C ARG A 15 -10.55 -1.92 -4.97
N TYR A 16 -9.41 -2.24 -4.34
CA TYR A 16 -8.35 -1.27 -4.13
C TYR A 16 -7.80 -0.76 -5.47
N LYS A 17 -7.57 -1.67 -6.41
CA LYS A 17 -7.09 -1.32 -7.74
C LYS A 17 -8.09 -0.46 -8.50
N GLU A 18 -9.37 -0.85 -8.48
CA GLU A 18 -10.43 -0.10 -9.14
C GLU A 18 -10.56 1.32 -8.58
N LEU A 19 -10.45 1.45 -7.27
CA LEU A 19 -10.52 2.77 -6.63
C LEU A 19 -9.35 3.65 -7.06
N CYS A 20 -8.15 3.12 -7.08
CA CYS A 20 -6.98 3.86 -7.53
C CYS A 20 -7.09 4.28 -8.99
N GLU A 21 -7.61 3.42 -9.84
CA GLU A 21 -7.85 3.73 -11.24
C GLU A 21 -8.83 4.88 -11.41
N SER A 22 -9.84 4.97 -10.54
CA SER A 22 -10.81 6.07 -10.58
C SER A 22 -10.18 7.42 -10.26
N TYR A 23 -9.02 7.43 -9.63
CA TYR A 23 -8.23 8.64 -9.35
C TYR A 23 -7.04 8.79 -10.29
N ASP A 24 -7.05 8.08 -11.41
CA ASP A 24 -5.95 8.08 -12.40
C ASP A 24 -4.62 7.63 -11.80
N CYS A 25 -4.68 6.69 -10.87
CA CYS A 25 -3.49 6.16 -10.21
C CYS A 25 -3.24 4.72 -10.61
N LYS A 26 -1.98 4.38 -10.83
CA LYS A 26 -1.57 2.99 -11.04
C LYS A 26 -1.32 2.36 -9.68
N ALA A 27 -2.02 1.30 -9.36
CA ALA A 27 -1.91 0.63 -8.07
C ALA A 27 -1.28 -0.75 -8.18
N LYS A 28 -0.39 -1.04 -7.24
CA LYS A 28 0.13 -2.39 -7.04
C LYS A 28 -0.21 -2.78 -5.61
N VAL A 29 -0.79 -3.95 -5.43
CA VAL A 29 -1.22 -4.44 -4.12
C VAL A 29 -0.37 -5.63 -3.70
N TYR A 30 0.20 -5.55 -2.51
CA TYR A 30 0.99 -6.62 -1.91
C TYR A 30 0.31 -7.07 -0.62
N ILE A 31 -0.51 -8.11 -0.71
CA ILE A 31 -1.24 -8.64 0.44
C ILE A 31 -0.29 -9.35 1.41
N LYS A 32 0.63 -10.14 0.86
CA LYS A 32 1.62 -10.85 1.64
C LYS A 32 3.02 -10.39 1.26
N VAL A 33 3.81 -10.05 2.27
CA VAL A 33 5.21 -9.71 2.06
C VAL A 33 6.06 -10.94 2.39
N THR A 34 6.55 -11.59 1.35
CA THR A 34 7.45 -12.73 1.49
C THR A 34 8.78 -12.37 0.84
N GLY A 35 9.85 -12.38 1.62
CA GLY A 35 11.17 -12.04 1.12
C GLY A 35 11.39 -10.55 0.95
N SER A 36 12.23 -10.16 0.00
CA SER A 36 12.58 -8.76 -0.21
C SER A 36 11.54 -8.04 -1.07
N MET A 37 11.29 -6.78 -0.74
CA MET A 37 10.33 -5.93 -1.45
C MET A 37 11.00 -5.20 -2.64
N LYS A 38 11.87 -5.88 -3.33
CA LYS A 38 12.64 -5.28 -4.44
C LYS A 38 11.78 -4.79 -5.60
N GLY A 39 10.60 -5.34 -5.77
CA GLY A 39 9.70 -4.96 -6.86
C GLY A 39 8.87 -3.71 -6.64
N ILE A 40 8.97 -3.07 -5.48
CA ILE A 40 8.18 -1.88 -5.17
C ILE A 40 8.55 -0.68 -6.05
N GLY A 41 9.83 -0.53 -6.36
CA GLY A 41 10.29 0.62 -7.13
C GLY A 41 10.24 1.91 -6.33
N SER A 42 9.82 2.99 -7.00
CA SER A 42 9.72 4.32 -6.37
C SER A 42 8.32 4.89 -6.54
N PRO A 43 7.33 4.40 -5.77
CA PRO A 43 5.97 4.90 -5.89
C PRO A 43 5.84 6.33 -5.35
N ASP A 44 4.85 7.06 -5.85
CA ASP A 44 4.53 8.38 -5.35
C ASP A 44 3.87 8.31 -3.97
N LEU A 45 3.09 7.26 -3.74
CA LEU A 45 2.39 7.05 -2.48
C LEU A 45 2.49 5.59 -2.07
N LEU A 46 2.85 5.38 -0.82
CA LEU A 46 2.86 4.04 -0.21
C LEU A 46 1.76 4.00 0.85
N VAL A 47 0.80 3.10 0.68
CA VAL A 47 -0.30 2.91 1.63
C VAL A 47 -0.03 1.65 2.45
N LEU A 48 -0.05 1.78 3.75
CA LEU A 48 0.18 0.68 4.68
C LEU A 48 -1.08 0.42 5.51
N PHE A 49 -1.69 -0.73 5.32
CA PHE A 49 -2.82 -1.16 6.13
C PHE A 49 -2.29 -1.86 7.38
N ILE A 50 -1.88 -1.06 8.35
CA ILE A 50 -1.17 -1.53 9.54
C ILE A 50 -1.98 -2.49 10.40
N GLY A 51 -3.30 -2.41 10.35
CA GLY A 51 -4.16 -3.33 11.09
C GLY A 51 -4.08 -4.78 10.64
N THR A 52 -3.62 -5.03 9.41
CA THR A 52 -3.45 -6.38 8.86
C THR A 52 -1.98 -6.76 8.66
N MET A 53 -1.07 -5.91 9.14
CA MET A 53 0.37 -6.15 9.02
C MET A 53 0.98 -6.47 10.38
N SER A 54 1.94 -7.41 10.40
CA SER A 54 2.73 -7.64 11.59
C SER A 54 3.78 -6.54 11.73
N HIS A 55 4.32 -6.35 12.93
CA HIS A 55 5.40 -5.39 13.16
C HIS A 55 6.62 -5.69 12.28
N LYS A 56 6.93 -6.96 12.13
CA LYS A 56 8.05 -7.42 11.31
C LYS A 56 7.87 -7.01 9.86
N MET A 57 6.69 -7.23 9.34
CA MET A 57 6.31 -6.89 7.97
C MET A 57 6.36 -5.38 7.74
N LEU A 58 5.77 -4.63 8.65
CA LEU A 58 5.77 -3.17 8.60
C LEU A 58 7.18 -2.60 8.60
N HIS A 59 8.02 -3.10 9.50
CA HIS A 59 9.41 -2.68 9.62
C HIS A 59 10.20 -2.97 8.33
N SER A 60 10.03 -4.18 7.77
CA SER A 60 10.69 -4.57 6.53
C SER A 60 10.32 -3.67 5.38
N VAL A 61 9.04 -3.35 5.24
CA VAL A 61 8.56 -2.47 4.17
C VAL A 61 9.12 -1.07 4.32
N LEU A 62 9.09 -0.52 5.53
CA LEU A 62 9.61 0.82 5.80
C LEU A 62 11.12 0.91 5.53
N CYS A 63 11.87 -0.11 5.91
CA CYS A 63 13.32 -0.15 5.64
C CYS A 63 13.61 -0.21 4.14
N CYS A 64 12.83 -0.95 3.37
CA CYS A 64 13.03 -1.09 1.94
C CYS A 64 12.62 0.16 1.16
N THR A 65 11.71 0.96 1.69
CA THR A 65 11.13 2.10 0.97
C THR A 65 11.55 3.46 1.52
N LYS A 66 12.39 3.49 2.53
CA LYS A 66 12.74 4.69 3.28
C LYS A 66 13.13 5.90 2.42
N ASP A 67 13.93 5.66 1.38
CA ASP A 67 14.44 6.75 0.53
C ASP A 67 13.80 6.76 -0.86
N ARG A 68 12.84 5.86 -1.13
CA ARG A 68 12.28 5.67 -2.47
C ARG A 68 10.84 6.17 -2.61
N VAL A 69 10.18 6.48 -1.52
CA VAL A 69 8.78 6.86 -1.50
C VAL A 69 8.64 8.32 -1.12
N LYS A 70 7.87 9.07 -1.91
CA LYS A 70 7.63 10.48 -1.63
C LYS A 70 6.69 10.68 -0.45
N ARG A 71 5.70 9.82 -0.33
CA ARG A 71 4.68 9.94 0.72
C ARG A 71 4.28 8.57 1.23
N VAL A 72 4.15 8.45 2.55
CA VAL A 72 3.71 7.22 3.20
C VAL A 72 2.41 7.51 3.96
N ALA A 73 1.38 6.70 3.71
CA ALA A 73 0.12 6.80 4.42
C ALA A 73 -0.10 5.53 5.23
N ARG A 74 -0.42 5.68 6.50
CA ARG A 74 -0.70 4.57 7.40
C ARG A 74 -2.20 4.53 7.66
N CYS A 75 -2.82 3.40 7.34
CA CYS A 75 -4.25 3.21 7.55
C CYS A 75 -4.47 2.10 8.58
N PRO A 76 -5.12 2.39 9.71
CA PRO A 76 -5.39 1.35 10.72
C PRO A 76 -6.44 0.35 10.26
N GLN A 77 -7.28 0.72 9.31
CA GLN A 77 -8.32 -0.15 8.76
C GLN A 77 -8.04 -0.46 7.30
N SER A 78 -8.31 -1.72 6.91
CA SER A 78 -8.10 -2.20 5.54
C SER A 78 -9.34 -2.02 4.67
N SER A 79 -10.04 -0.90 4.82
CA SER A 79 -11.28 -0.64 4.09
C SER A 79 -11.04 0.24 2.86
N VAL A 80 -11.94 0.12 1.88
CA VAL A 80 -11.91 0.96 0.69
C VAL A 80 -12.12 2.44 1.07
N SER A 81 -12.95 2.69 2.09
CA SER A 81 -13.17 4.05 2.59
C SER A 81 -11.89 4.69 3.12
N ALA A 82 -11.08 3.93 3.86
CA ALA A 82 -9.81 4.41 4.37
C ALA A 82 -8.86 4.74 3.23
N LEU A 83 -8.80 3.89 2.21
CA LEU A 83 -7.98 4.12 1.02
C LEU A 83 -8.44 5.36 0.27
N LYS A 84 -9.74 5.54 0.13
CA LYS A 84 -10.31 6.71 -0.52
C LYS A 84 -9.89 8.01 0.16
N GLN A 85 -9.92 8.05 1.49
CA GLN A 85 -9.48 9.21 2.25
C GLN A 85 -8.01 9.56 2.00
N VAL A 86 -7.18 8.55 1.81
CA VAL A 86 -5.76 8.75 1.52
C VAL A 86 -5.56 9.32 0.11
N LEU A 87 -6.37 8.87 -0.85
CA LEU A 87 -6.28 9.30 -2.24
C LEU A 87 -6.86 10.69 -2.48
N GLU A 88 -7.77 11.12 -1.63
CA GLU A 88 -8.30 12.48 -1.67
C GLU A 88 -7.30 13.54 -1.11
#